data_f4679988199576928a0980c0b7eeaff1
#
_entry.id   f4679988199576928a0980c0b7eeaff1
#
_cell.length_a   1.000
_cell.length_b   1.000
_cell.length_c   1.000
_cell.angle_alpha   90.00
_cell.angle_beta   90.00
_cell.angle_gamma   90.00
#
_symmetry.space_group_name_H-M   'P 1'
#
loop_
_entity.id
_entity.type
_entity.pdbx_description
1 polymer ?
#
loop_
_entity_poly.entity_id
_entity_poly.type
_entity_poly.pdbx_seq_one_letter_code
_entity_poly.pdbx_strand_id
1 'polypeptide(L)'
;MSVMDRKEASMKARLNMEEAKALLPLLKSISFEVRERRKNQTRLENLRSELTRATRQSPEGFTQALQDIDTQLVNVRYELRKALHELEELGLEVPSLKPL
;
A
#
# COMPACT_ATOMS: atom_id res chain seq x y z
N MET A 1 -26.73 -7.93 18.42
CA MET A 1 -27.87 -7.18 17.90
C MET A 1 -27.51 -6.52 16.58
N SER A 2 -28.27 -6.87 15.62
CA SER A 2 -28.02 -6.37 14.27
C SER A 2 -28.11 -4.85 14.14
N VAL A 3 -28.96 -4.22 14.94
CA VAL A 3 -29.13 -2.77 14.90
C VAL A 3 -27.87 -2.05 15.36
N MET A 4 -27.23 -2.52 16.41
CA MET A 4 -26.00 -1.93 16.87
C MET A 4 -24.86 -2.14 15.89
N ASP A 5 -24.74 -3.34 15.37
CA ASP A 5 -23.72 -3.65 14.38
C ASP A 5 -23.86 -2.79 13.14
N ARG A 6 -25.10 -2.59 12.71
CA ARG A 6 -25.41 -1.76 11.57
C ARG A 6 -25.02 -0.30 11.82
N LYS A 7 -25.26 0.16 13.03
CA LYS A 7 -24.94 1.52 13.42
C LYS A 7 -23.45 1.74 13.45
N GLU A 8 -22.72 0.79 13.99
CA GLU A 8 -21.26 0.86 14.00
C GLU A 8 -20.67 0.86 12.60
N ALA A 9 -21.19 -0.01 11.74
CA ALA A 9 -20.76 -0.06 10.36
C ALA A 9 -21.02 1.25 9.64
N SER A 10 -22.18 1.86 9.90
CA SER A 10 -22.52 3.15 9.33
C SER A 10 -21.61 4.25 9.82
N MET A 11 -21.25 4.21 11.10
CA MET A 11 -20.35 5.22 11.65
C MET A 11 -18.95 5.12 11.06
N LYS A 12 -18.48 3.91 10.81
CA LYS A 12 -17.19 3.72 10.15
C LYS A 12 -17.21 4.15 8.70
N ALA A 13 -18.33 3.95 8.03
CA ALA A 13 -18.45 4.26 6.61
C ALA A 13 -18.83 5.70 6.33
N ARG A 14 -19.36 6.39 7.34
CA ARG A 14 -19.88 7.75 7.17
C ARG A 14 -19.28 8.68 8.20
N LEU A 15 -18.32 9.44 7.75
CA LEU A 15 -17.80 10.53 8.54
C LEU A 15 -18.72 11.73 8.33
N ASN A 16 -19.02 12.46 9.40
CA ASN A 16 -19.75 13.71 9.23
C ASN A 16 -18.81 14.77 8.65
N MET A 17 -19.36 15.90 8.25
CA MET A 17 -18.59 16.96 7.58
C MET A 17 -17.41 17.47 8.43
N GLU A 18 -17.66 17.63 9.72
CA GLU A 18 -16.61 18.14 10.61
C GLU A 18 -15.49 17.13 10.79
N GLU A 19 -15.86 15.87 11.00
CA GLU A 19 -14.89 14.81 11.14
C GLU A 19 -14.10 14.63 9.87
N ALA A 20 -14.73 14.69 8.72
CA ALA A 20 -14.07 14.59 7.44
C ALA A 20 -13.07 15.73 7.26
N LYS A 21 -13.45 16.95 7.62
CA LYS A 21 -12.55 18.09 7.52
C LYS A 21 -11.37 17.96 8.46
N ALA A 22 -11.60 17.48 9.68
CA ALA A 22 -10.55 17.29 10.66
C ALA A 22 -9.55 16.22 10.22
N LEU A 23 -10.02 15.19 9.52
CA LEU A 23 -9.18 14.11 9.05
C LEU A 23 -8.51 14.39 7.71
N LEU A 24 -8.91 15.45 7.02
CA LEU A 24 -8.43 15.73 5.68
C LEU A 24 -6.91 15.77 5.55
N PRO A 25 -6.16 16.45 6.45
CA PRO A 25 -4.71 16.44 6.36
C PRO A 25 -4.11 15.04 6.52
N LEU A 26 -4.68 14.24 7.43
CA LEU A 26 -4.22 12.88 7.63
C LEU A 26 -4.51 12.02 6.40
N LEU A 27 -5.71 12.15 5.82
CA LEU A 27 -6.09 11.42 4.63
C LEU A 27 -5.19 11.75 3.45
N LYS A 28 -4.86 13.02 3.28
CA LYS A 28 -3.95 13.45 2.22
C LYS A 28 -2.56 12.86 2.41
N SER A 29 -2.09 12.83 3.65
CA SER A 29 -0.79 12.29 3.99
C SER A 29 -0.73 10.79 3.69
N ILE A 30 -1.73 10.04 4.13
CA ILE A 30 -1.78 8.60 3.90
C ILE A 30 -1.93 8.30 2.42
N SER A 31 -2.77 9.04 1.72
CA SER A 31 -2.94 8.85 0.28
C SER A 31 -1.66 9.12 -0.49
N PHE A 32 -0.92 10.12 -0.07
CA PHE A 32 0.39 10.41 -0.65
C PHE A 32 1.35 9.25 -0.42
N GLU A 33 1.40 8.72 0.81
CA GLU A 33 2.23 7.57 1.13
C GLU A 33 1.89 6.36 0.28
N VAL A 34 0.61 6.05 0.14
CA VAL A 34 0.15 4.93 -0.69
C VAL A 34 0.66 5.10 -2.12
N ARG A 35 0.51 6.30 -2.65
CA ARG A 35 0.92 6.60 -4.02
C ARG A 35 2.42 6.42 -4.20
N GLU A 36 3.20 6.93 -3.26
CA GLU A 36 4.65 6.83 -3.31
C GLU A 36 5.13 5.39 -3.14
N ARG A 37 4.50 4.64 -2.25
CA ARG A 37 4.82 3.23 -2.06
C ARG A 37 4.53 2.42 -3.31
N ARG A 38 3.43 2.72 -4.00
CA ARG A 38 3.08 2.04 -5.25
C ARG A 38 4.07 2.34 -6.36
N LYS A 39 4.48 3.57 -6.49
CA LYS A 39 5.50 3.95 -7.47
C LYS A 39 6.79 3.20 -7.21
N ASN A 40 7.19 3.14 -5.95
CA ASN A 40 8.40 2.46 -5.56
C ASN A 40 8.29 0.95 -5.81
N GLN A 41 7.15 0.36 -5.52
CA GLN A 41 6.91 -1.05 -5.80
C GLN A 41 7.06 -1.35 -7.29
N THR A 42 6.43 -0.54 -8.13
CA THR A 42 6.51 -0.72 -9.59
C THR A 42 7.95 -0.59 -10.07
N ARG A 43 8.67 0.40 -9.57
CA ARG A 43 10.07 0.62 -9.92
C ARG A 43 10.91 -0.60 -9.55
N LEU A 44 10.70 -1.14 -8.34
CA LEU A 44 11.44 -2.29 -7.87
C LEU A 44 11.10 -3.55 -8.66
N GLU A 45 9.81 -3.73 -9.01
CA GLU A 45 9.40 -4.87 -9.82
C GLU A 45 10.01 -4.84 -11.21
N ASN A 46 10.08 -3.66 -11.81
CA ASN A 46 10.71 -3.48 -13.11
C ASN A 46 12.21 -3.76 -13.02
N LEU A 47 12.86 -3.25 -12.01
CA LEU A 47 14.27 -3.47 -11.79
C LEU A 47 14.57 -4.95 -11.55
N ARG A 48 13.69 -5.62 -10.79
CA ARG A 48 13.81 -7.05 -10.55
C ARG A 48 13.72 -7.84 -11.86
N SER A 49 12.80 -7.46 -12.73
CA SER A 49 12.65 -8.11 -14.04
C SER A 49 13.90 -7.95 -14.87
N GLU A 50 14.49 -6.76 -14.89
CA GLU A 50 15.71 -6.49 -15.62
C GLU A 50 16.88 -7.30 -15.08
N LEU A 51 17.01 -7.36 -13.76
CA LEU A 51 18.07 -8.13 -13.11
C LEU A 51 17.89 -9.63 -13.32
N THR A 52 16.65 -10.12 -13.31
CA THR A 52 16.40 -11.53 -13.59
C THR A 52 16.85 -11.89 -14.99
N ARG A 53 16.60 -10.99 -15.94
CA ARG A 53 17.03 -11.17 -17.32
C ARG A 53 18.55 -11.18 -17.42
N ALA A 54 19.20 -10.25 -16.73
CA ALA A 54 20.65 -10.16 -16.73
C ALA A 54 21.30 -11.37 -16.04
N THR A 55 20.66 -11.88 -14.99
CA THR A 55 21.16 -13.03 -14.23
C THR A 55 21.18 -14.30 -15.08
N ARG A 56 20.27 -14.42 -16.04
CA ARG A 56 20.27 -15.55 -16.96
C ARG A 56 21.54 -15.61 -17.82
N GLN A 57 22.07 -14.45 -18.11
CA GLN A 57 23.29 -14.36 -18.93
C GLN A 57 24.55 -14.43 -18.09
N SER A 58 24.50 -13.91 -16.86
CA SER A 58 25.65 -13.85 -15.98
C SER A 58 25.22 -13.99 -14.52
N PRO A 59 24.96 -15.22 -14.05
CA PRO A 59 24.38 -15.43 -12.71
C PRO A 59 25.19 -14.87 -11.56
N GLU A 60 26.49 -14.89 -11.66
CA GLU A 60 27.35 -14.57 -10.52
C GLU A 60 27.30 -13.12 -10.07
N GLY A 61 27.03 -12.21 -10.99
CA GLY A 61 27.12 -10.79 -10.68
C GLY A 61 25.85 -10.19 -10.07
N PHE A 62 24.70 -10.87 -10.14
CA PHE A 62 23.42 -10.24 -9.83
C PHE A 62 22.61 -10.88 -8.71
N THR A 63 23.11 -12.00 -8.15
CA THR A 63 22.37 -12.72 -7.12
C THR A 63 22.11 -11.85 -5.89
N GLN A 64 23.13 -11.15 -5.42
CA GLN A 64 23.00 -10.28 -4.26
C GLN A 64 22.05 -9.12 -4.55
N ALA A 65 22.15 -8.55 -5.74
CA ALA A 65 21.26 -7.46 -6.13
C ALA A 65 19.80 -7.90 -6.14
N LEU A 66 19.53 -9.11 -6.63
CA LEU A 66 18.18 -9.68 -6.62
C LEU A 66 17.68 -9.88 -5.20
N GLN A 67 18.52 -10.41 -4.31
CA GLN A 67 18.15 -10.58 -2.92
C GLN A 67 17.82 -9.25 -2.26
N ASP A 68 18.61 -8.24 -2.52
CA ASP A 68 18.38 -6.91 -1.96
C ASP A 68 17.05 -6.33 -2.45
N ILE A 69 16.77 -6.49 -3.74
CA ILE A 69 15.50 -6.01 -4.29
C ILE A 69 14.31 -6.78 -3.71
N ASP A 70 14.44 -8.08 -3.56
CA ASP A 70 13.38 -8.89 -2.97
C ASP A 70 13.08 -8.43 -1.53
N THR A 71 14.13 -8.13 -0.77
CA THR A 71 13.96 -7.60 0.58
C THR A 71 13.26 -6.26 0.57
N GLN A 72 13.66 -5.37 -0.34
CA GLN A 72 13.02 -4.07 -0.48
C GLN A 72 11.54 -4.20 -0.89
N LEU A 73 11.24 -5.14 -1.78
CA LEU A 73 9.86 -5.39 -2.20
C LEU A 73 9.00 -5.88 -1.04
N VAL A 74 9.52 -6.77 -0.22
CA VAL A 74 8.80 -7.23 0.97
C VAL A 74 8.48 -6.06 1.88
N ASN A 75 9.45 -5.19 2.12
CA ASN A 75 9.28 -4.03 2.97
C ASN A 75 8.27 -3.04 2.40
N VAL A 76 8.35 -2.75 1.10
CA VAL A 76 7.42 -1.84 0.44
C VAL A 76 6.00 -2.38 0.51
N ARG A 77 5.82 -3.67 0.26
CA ARG A 77 4.50 -4.30 0.33
C ARG A 77 3.94 -4.25 1.75
N TYR A 78 4.78 -4.46 2.74
CA TYR A 78 4.37 -4.36 4.13
C TYR A 78 3.91 -2.95 4.46
N GLU A 79 4.70 -1.95 4.10
CA GLU A 79 4.37 -0.55 4.35
C GLU A 79 3.10 -0.13 3.61
N LEU A 80 2.94 -0.61 2.40
CA LEU A 80 1.73 -0.34 1.63
C LEU A 80 0.50 -0.90 2.32
N ARG A 81 0.54 -2.16 2.73
CA ARG A 81 -0.59 -2.77 3.44
C ARG A 81 -0.90 -2.05 4.74
N LYS A 82 0.12 -1.60 5.43
CA LYS A 82 -0.05 -0.85 6.67
C LYS A 82 -0.77 0.46 6.42
N ALA A 83 -0.36 1.19 5.40
CA ALA A 83 -1.02 2.44 5.02
C ALA A 83 -2.47 2.22 4.62
N LEU A 84 -2.74 1.15 3.86
CA LEU A 84 -4.10 0.80 3.45
C LEU A 84 -4.97 0.45 4.65
N HIS A 85 -4.41 -0.27 5.59
CA HIS A 85 -5.12 -0.62 6.81
C HIS A 85 -5.49 0.63 7.61
N GLU A 86 -4.60 1.61 7.67
CA GLU A 86 -4.90 2.87 8.31
C GLU A 86 -6.08 3.58 7.65
N LEU A 87 -6.15 3.54 6.32
CA LEU A 87 -7.29 4.13 5.60
C LEU A 87 -8.58 3.39 5.93
N GLU A 88 -8.54 2.07 5.99
CA GLU A 88 -9.71 1.27 6.36
C GLU A 88 -10.17 1.58 7.77
N GLU A 89 -9.26 1.75 8.69
CA GLU A 89 -9.56 2.09 10.07
C GLU A 89 -10.25 3.44 10.18
N LEU A 90 -9.98 4.34 9.25
CA LEU A 90 -10.65 5.63 9.19
C LEU A 90 -12.02 5.55 8.54
N GLY A 91 -12.46 4.36 8.14
CA GLY A 91 -13.77 4.16 7.55
C GLY A 91 -13.85 4.46 6.07
N LEU A 92 -12.73 4.41 5.37
CA LEU A 92 -12.67 4.70 3.96
C LEU A 92 -12.55 3.43 3.16
N GLU A 93 -13.21 3.39 2.01
CA GLU A 93 -13.01 2.32 1.06
C GLU A 93 -11.80 2.60 0.20
N VAL A 94 -11.04 1.55 -0.06
CA VAL A 94 -9.85 1.67 -0.88
C VAL A 94 -9.88 0.63 -1.99
N PRO A 95 -10.85 0.70 -2.88
CA PRO A 95 -11.05 -0.34 -3.89
C PRO A 95 -9.93 -0.42 -4.91
N SER A 96 -9.27 0.68 -5.17
CA SER A 96 -8.20 0.73 -6.17
C SER A 96 -6.94 -0.02 -5.74
N LEU A 97 -6.95 -0.59 -4.55
CA LEU A 97 -5.76 -1.19 -3.97
C LEU A 97 -5.75 -2.70 -4.04
N LYS A 98 -6.73 -3.27 -4.70
CA LYS A 98 -6.69 -4.69 -4.97
C LYS A 98 -5.51 -4.99 -5.87
N PRO A 99 -4.74 -6.00 -5.55
CA PRO A 99 -3.65 -6.41 -6.43
C PRO A 99 -4.22 -6.79 -7.79
N LEU A 100 -3.55 -6.36 -8.76
CA LEU A 100 -3.94 -6.66 -10.14
C LEU A 100 -3.48 -8.02 -10.54
#